data_64a7844078ed4fe9108da31e15dd1472
#
_entry.id   64a7844078ed4fe9108da31e15dd1472
#
_cell.length_a   1.000
_cell.length_b   1.000
_cell.length_c   1.000
_cell.angle_alpha   90.00
_cell.angle_beta   90.00
_cell.angle_gamma   90.00
#
_symmetry.space_group_name_H-M   'P 1'
#
loop_
_entity.id
_entity.type
_entity.pdbx_description
1 polymer ?
#
loop_
_entity_poly.entity_id
_entity_poly.type
_entity_poly.pdbx_seq_one_letter_code
_entity_poly.pdbx_strand_id
1 'polypeptide(L)'
;MLKIKEAELYQEIELFDDDRKIGEAEVDLKNKMLSRLSIFPPYQNHGYGQQVVKLLCEKYGCNNLWVNADNDQAIHVYEKCGFKIVKPTMYMMELNTND
;
A
#
# COMPACT_ATOMS: atom_id res chain seq x y z
N MET A 1 12.07 -8.44 -12.29
CA MET A 1 11.36 -9.20 -11.25
C MET A 1 11.20 -8.36 -10.01
N LEU A 2 10.02 -8.37 -9.44
CA LEU A 2 9.73 -7.60 -8.25
C LEU A 2 10.41 -8.18 -7.03
N LYS A 3 11.04 -7.33 -6.25
CA LYS A 3 11.74 -7.74 -5.02
C LYS A 3 11.40 -6.81 -3.89
N ILE A 4 11.34 -7.39 -2.69
CA ILE A 4 11.10 -6.66 -1.46
C ILE A 4 12.36 -6.73 -0.62
N LYS A 5 12.77 -5.58 -0.08
CA LYS A 5 13.86 -5.54 0.87
C LYS A 5 13.37 -4.86 2.13
N GLU A 6 13.48 -5.55 3.25
CA GLU A 6 13.07 -4.99 4.54
C GLU A 6 14.15 -4.08 5.08
N ALA A 7 13.75 -2.90 5.54
CA ALA A 7 14.65 -2.03 6.25
C ALA A 7 14.79 -2.53 7.69
N GLU A 8 15.87 -2.15 8.34
CA GLU A 8 16.14 -2.62 9.70
C GLU A 8 15.17 -2.08 10.73
N LEU A 9 14.59 -0.92 10.46
CA LEU A 9 13.77 -0.22 11.43
C LEU A 9 12.34 -0.06 10.93
N TYR A 10 11.39 -0.18 11.85
CA TYR A 10 9.99 0.24 11.66
C TYR A 10 9.17 -0.50 10.61
N GLN A 11 9.55 -1.70 10.24
CA GLN A 11 8.73 -2.44 9.26
C GLN A 11 8.63 -1.70 7.92
N GLU A 12 9.66 -0.93 7.60
CA GLU A 12 9.76 -0.27 6.32
C GLU A 12 10.24 -1.25 5.26
N ILE A 13 9.75 -1.06 4.05
CA ILE A 13 10.02 -1.98 2.95
C ILE A 13 10.44 -1.18 1.74
N GLU A 14 11.54 -1.59 1.13
CA GLU A 14 11.98 -1.04 -0.14
C GLU A 14 11.54 -1.97 -1.27
N LEU A 15 11.06 -1.39 -2.35
CA LEU A 15 10.52 -2.13 -3.48
C LEU A 15 11.42 -1.96 -4.68
N PHE A 16 11.76 -3.07 -5.31
CA PHE A 16 12.67 -3.09 -6.46
C PHE A 16 12.08 -3.87 -7.62
N ASP A 17 12.39 -3.44 -8.82
CA ASP A 17 12.27 -4.27 -10.01
C ASP A 17 13.68 -4.51 -10.50
N ASP A 18 14.17 -5.72 -10.29
CA ASP A 18 15.57 -6.09 -10.45
C ASP A 18 16.45 -5.15 -9.60
N ASP A 19 17.28 -4.32 -10.22
CA ASP A 19 18.16 -3.44 -9.47
C ASP A 19 17.62 -2.04 -9.27
N ARG A 20 16.45 -1.75 -9.81
CA ARG A 20 15.88 -0.41 -9.73
C ARG A 20 14.92 -0.29 -8.57
N LYS A 21 15.14 0.69 -7.72
CA LYS A 21 14.21 0.97 -6.65
C LYS A 21 13.01 1.70 -7.23
N ILE A 22 11.84 1.08 -7.13
CA ILE A 22 10.62 1.62 -7.73
C ILE A 22 9.67 2.24 -6.71
N GLY A 23 9.91 2.03 -5.42
CA GLY A 23 9.02 2.60 -4.42
C GLY A 23 9.35 2.13 -3.03
N GLU A 24 8.44 2.46 -2.11
CA GLU A 24 8.56 2.12 -0.70
C GLU A 24 7.20 1.80 -0.13
N ALA A 25 7.20 1.02 0.96
CA ALA A 25 5.97 0.67 1.65
C ALA A 25 6.21 0.56 3.15
N GLU A 26 5.13 0.61 3.92
CA GLU A 26 5.17 0.32 5.34
C GLU A 26 4.06 -0.66 5.66
N VAL A 27 4.38 -1.62 6.52
CA VAL A 27 3.42 -2.63 6.95
C VAL A 27 3.35 -2.62 8.46
N ASP A 28 2.14 -2.60 8.99
CA ASP A 28 1.90 -2.75 10.42
C ASP A 28 1.56 -4.21 10.67
N LEU A 29 2.55 -4.98 11.14
CA LEU A 29 2.39 -6.41 11.35
C LEU A 29 1.37 -6.73 12.42
N LYS A 30 1.31 -5.90 13.44
CA LYS A 30 0.38 -6.12 14.56
C LYS A 30 -1.07 -6.03 14.10
N ASN A 31 -1.39 -5.05 13.28
CA ASN A 31 -2.74 -4.82 12.80
C ASN A 31 -3.02 -5.42 11.43
N LYS A 32 -2.03 -6.10 10.86
CA LYS A 32 -2.12 -6.68 9.52
C LYS A 32 -2.53 -5.66 8.47
N MET A 33 -1.96 -4.47 8.59
CA MET A 33 -2.35 -3.33 7.77
C MET A 33 -1.22 -2.92 6.83
N LEU A 34 -1.58 -2.64 5.58
CA LEU A 34 -0.68 -1.97 4.66
C LEU A 34 -0.78 -0.47 4.98
N SER A 35 0.20 0.04 5.72
CA SER A 35 0.14 1.40 6.27
C SER A 35 0.48 2.46 5.25
N ARG A 36 1.37 2.15 4.32
CA ARG A 36 1.78 3.11 3.29
C ARG A 36 2.30 2.35 2.08
N LEU A 37 2.00 2.88 0.92
CA LEU A 37 2.56 2.38 -0.34
C LEU A 37 2.80 3.57 -1.25
N SER A 38 4.02 3.70 -1.72
CA SER A 38 4.40 4.76 -2.63
C SER A 38 5.22 4.18 -3.78
N ILE A 39 4.66 4.26 -4.99
CA ILE A 39 5.39 3.93 -6.20
C ILE A 39 5.92 5.25 -6.77
N PHE A 40 7.20 5.31 -7.06
CA PHE A 40 7.82 6.55 -7.56
C PHE A 40 7.25 6.93 -8.92
N PRO A 41 7.09 8.24 -9.19
CA PRO A 41 6.41 8.70 -10.41
C PRO A 41 6.86 8.05 -11.72
N PRO A 42 8.17 7.85 -11.99
CA PRO A 42 8.59 7.21 -13.24
C PRO A 42 8.06 5.80 -13.43
N TYR A 43 7.64 5.16 -12.36
CA TYR A 43 7.19 3.76 -12.38
C TYR A 43 5.69 3.60 -12.19
N GLN A 44 4.96 4.70 -12.07
CA GLN A 44 3.51 4.65 -11.95
C GLN A 44 2.87 4.28 -13.28
N ASN A 45 1.65 3.72 -13.22
CA ASN A 45 0.88 3.33 -14.40
C ASN A 45 1.53 2.19 -15.21
N HIS A 46 2.35 1.37 -14.54
CA HIS A 46 2.97 0.20 -15.16
C HIS A 46 2.52 -1.10 -14.51
N GLY A 47 1.48 -1.05 -13.69
CA GLY A 47 0.97 -2.24 -13.02
C GLY A 47 1.72 -2.64 -11.77
N TYR A 48 2.73 -1.90 -11.38
CA TYR A 48 3.51 -2.23 -10.18
C TYR A 48 2.68 -2.17 -8.91
N GLY A 49 1.82 -1.17 -8.78
CA GLY A 49 1.01 -1.02 -7.58
C GLY A 49 0.22 -2.27 -7.26
N GLN A 50 -0.45 -2.83 -8.26
CA GLN A 50 -1.26 -4.03 -8.08
C GLN A 50 -0.39 -5.23 -7.72
N GLN A 51 0.73 -5.41 -8.41
CA GLN A 51 1.65 -6.50 -8.15
C GLN A 51 2.24 -6.41 -6.74
N VAL A 52 2.63 -5.21 -6.32
CA VAL A 52 3.21 -4.98 -5.02
C VAL A 52 2.20 -5.25 -3.92
N VAL A 53 0.97 -4.78 -4.06
CA VAL A 53 -0.07 -5.01 -3.05
C VAL A 53 -0.28 -6.51 -2.85
N LYS A 54 -0.39 -7.27 -3.94
CA LYS A 54 -0.55 -8.71 -3.85
C LYS A 54 0.63 -9.37 -3.13
N LEU A 55 1.84 -8.97 -3.51
CA LEU A 55 3.04 -9.54 -2.92
C LEU A 55 3.15 -9.25 -1.43
N LEU A 56 2.86 -8.01 -1.02
CA LEU A 56 2.91 -7.62 0.38
C LEU A 56 1.84 -8.32 1.21
N CYS A 57 0.64 -8.45 0.66
CA CYS A 57 -0.43 -9.14 1.36
C CYS A 57 -0.13 -10.61 1.54
N GLU A 58 0.46 -11.25 0.54
CA GLU A 58 0.86 -12.65 0.66
C GLU A 58 1.96 -12.83 1.69
N LYS A 59 2.95 -11.95 1.66
CA LYS A 59 4.11 -12.10 2.55
C LYS A 59 3.79 -11.76 3.99
N TYR A 60 3.03 -10.70 4.22
CA TYR A 60 2.79 -10.17 5.57
C TYR A 60 1.38 -10.40 6.10
N GLY A 61 0.51 -10.96 5.30
CA GLY A 61 -0.85 -11.22 5.73
C GLY A 61 -1.70 -9.97 5.89
N CYS A 62 -1.39 -8.91 5.14
CA CYS A 62 -2.16 -7.67 5.22
C CYS A 62 -3.58 -7.89 4.73
N ASN A 63 -4.56 -7.41 5.50
CA ASN A 63 -5.97 -7.59 5.15
C ASN A 63 -6.77 -6.29 5.25
N ASN A 64 -6.10 -5.17 5.55
CA ASN A 64 -6.79 -3.88 5.59
C ASN A 64 -5.82 -2.75 5.30
N LEU A 65 -6.37 -1.60 4.96
CA LEU A 65 -5.60 -0.40 4.67
C LEU A 65 -6.50 0.81 4.73
N TRP A 66 -5.88 2.00 4.77
CA TRP A 66 -6.59 3.26 4.65
C TRP A 66 -6.16 3.95 3.35
N VAL A 67 -7.11 4.63 2.73
CA VAL A 67 -6.85 5.40 1.52
C VAL A 67 -7.74 6.63 1.53
N ASN A 68 -7.25 7.74 0.99
CA ASN A 68 -8.05 8.95 0.88
C ASN A 68 -9.21 8.76 -0.09
N ALA A 69 -10.36 9.33 0.24
CA ALA A 69 -11.57 9.18 -0.54
C ALA A 69 -11.42 9.73 -1.97
N ASP A 70 -10.56 10.72 -2.15
CA ASP A 70 -10.37 11.35 -3.45
C ASP A 70 -9.24 10.70 -4.25
N ASN A 71 -8.62 9.67 -3.74
CA ASN A 71 -7.54 8.99 -4.45
C ASN A 71 -8.10 7.84 -5.29
N ASP A 72 -8.79 8.18 -6.36
CA ASP A 72 -9.47 7.20 -7.20
C ASP A 72 -8.52 6.18 -7.79
N GLN A 73 -7.32 6.60 -8.16
CA GLN A 73 -6.34 5.72 -8.76
C GLN A 73 -5.92 4.62 -7.77
N ALA A 74 -5.62 5.00 -6.54
CA ALA A 74 -5.23 4.02 -5.52
C ALA A 74 -6.39 3.10 -5.15
N ILE A 75 -7.59 3.66 -4.99
CA ILE A 75 -8.78 2.87 -4.70
C ILE A 75 -8.99 1.81 -5.77
N HIS A 76 -8.85 2.19 -7.03
CA HIS A 76 -9.01 1.26 -8.15
C HIS A 76 -8.00 0.11 -8.08
N VAL A 77 -6.75 0.42 -7.76
CA VAL A 77 -5.71 -0.60 -7.61
C VAL A 77 -6.06 -1.57 -6.48
N TYR A 78 -6.49 -1.04 -5.34
CA TYR A 78 -6.83 -1.88 -4.20
C TYR A 78 -8.05 -2.74 -4.48
N GLU A 79 -9.05 -2.19 -5.16
CA GLU A 79 -10.24 -2.96 -5.51
C GLU A 79 -9.89 -4.12 -6.44
N LYS A 80 -8.97 -3.91 -7.37
CA LYS A 80 -8.52 -4.98 -8.25
C LYS A 80 -7.79 -6.08 -7.47
N CYS A 81 -7.26 -5.77 -6.31
CA CYS A 81 -6.60 -6.75 -5.45
C CYS A 81 -7.56 -7.41 -4.46
N GLY A 82 -8.84 -7.09 -4.55
CA GLY A 82 -9.86 -7.72 -3.70
C GLY A 82 -10.27 -6.92 -2.47
N PHE A 83 -9.69 -5.74 -2.28
CA PHE A 83 -10.10 -4.88 -1.17
C PHE A 83 -11.43 -4.22 -1.47
N LYS A 84 -12.21 -4.00 -0.44
CA LYS A 84 -13.51 -3.34 -0.56
C LYS A 84 -13.59 -2.20 0.43
N ILE A 85 -14.28 -1.13 0.04
CA ILE A 85 -14.53 -0.02 0.96
C ILE A 85 -15.54 -0.50 1.99
N VAL A 86 -15.11 -0.55 3.27
CA VAL A 86 -15.98 -1.01 4.34
C VAL A 86 -16.49 0.12 5.22
N LYS A 87 -15.75 1.24 5.25
CA LYS A 87 -16.14 2.40 6.04
C LYS A 87 -15.90 3.67 5.24
N PRO A 88 -16.72 3.94 4.25
CA PRO A 88 -16.48 5.04 3.31
C PRO A 88 -16.40 6.43 3.94
N THR A 89 -16.95 6.62 5.13
CA THR A 89 -16.88 7.91 5.79
C THR A 89 -15.73 8.06 6.76
N MET A 90 -15.03 6.99 7.06
CA MET A 90 -13.97 7.06 8.07
C MET A 90 -12.78 7.88 7.63
N TYR A 91 -12.41 7.77 6.37
CA TYR A 91 -11.26 8.52 5.89
C TYR A 91 -11.52 10.01 5.82
N MET A 92 -12.77 10.40 5.96
CA MET A 92 -13.11 11.81 5.99
C MET A 92 -12.88 12.42 7.36
N MET A 93 -12.81 11.57 8.37
CA MET A 93 -12.76 12.02 9.74
C MET A 93 -11.40 12.02 10.35
N GLU A 94 -10.46 11.57 9.63
CA GLU A 94 -9.15 11.55 10.18
C GLU A 94 -8.63 12.90 10.46
N LEU A 95 -9.40 13.68 10.10
CA LEU A 95 -9.04 14.95 10.49
C LEU A 95 -9.55 15.29 11.83
N ASN A 96 -10.05 14.62 11.50
CA ASN A 96 -10.42 14.87 12.42
C ASN A 96 -10.70 14.73 13.27
N THR A 97 -10.72 14.62 13.10
CA THR A 97 -11.14 14.34 13.84
C THR A 97 -11.35 14.48 14.69
N ASN A 98 -11.41 14.72 14.68
CA ASN A 98 -11.79 14.79 15.46
C ASN A 98 -12.25 15.00 16.11
N ASP A 99 -12.33 15.14 15.97
CA ASP A 99 -12.93 15.33 16.51
C ASP A 99 -13.12 15.22 17.02
#